data_a6f45dab08f8a3808876dd087f4d6c16
#
_entry.id   a6f45dab08f8a3808876dd087f4d6c16
#
_cell.length_a   1.000
_cell.length_b   1.000
_cell.length_c   1.000
_cell.angle_alpha   90.00
_cell.angle_beta   90.00
_cell.angle_gamma   90.00
#
_symmetry.space_group_name_H-M   'P 1'
#
loop_
_entity.id
_entity.type
_entity.pdbx_description
1 polymer ?
#
loop_
_entity_poly.entity_id
_entity_poly.type
_entity_poly.pdbx_seq_one_letter_code
_entity_poly.pdbx_strand_id
1 'polypeptide(L)'
;MFDFIDKVLSSFESCFSRKAAFRWFVILTLGLMLRSDKLGVTSVIRDLALKPDCYLSMLHFFHASSWSLHRIRQCWFQTVLRFFPLYQEGDFHVLIGDGVKQSKEGRRIPGVKKLCQESENSAKPQFIHGHMFGGLGILSGSIHSMACVPLSIRLHDGLQDTHDWESSTVSGASHVVQMVEDAYLAAKTFANSILLLDRYFLSVPALKRLQELISGEAVHMEMVTKAKCSCTAFEKPAPRKSRRGRPPKKGKAVRLKNLFESHKEQFREAEMILYGKKEKLRYYSIDLLWGQKLYQELRFVLVEYHGTQSILAGTSLELDPLSMIRLYSYRFRIECTFRELKQQTGAFGYHFWSKYMPRLDYYRKKTEPAALEQVKNDHARMKILQTVRAIEMHMALSCIAMGTVQCLSLRTEGKLRTEQIRYQRTPSKGKVSEGAMMHYLRKHIFRFMGQNPALRITRLIQEMQEQSEICEDLLAS
;
A
#
# COMPACT_ATOMS: atom_id res chain seq x y z
N MET A 1 20.11 -9.60 -12.42
CA MET A 1 18.82 -9.78 -11.71
C MET A 1 19.04 -10.19 -10.27
N PHE A 2 19.75 -11.31 -10.02
CA PHE A 2 20.01 -11.79 -8.66
C PHE A 2 20.91 -10.84 -7.85
N ASP A 3 21.94 -10.26 -8.47
CA ASP A 3 22.75 -9.17 -7.90
C ASP A 3 21.90 -7.94 -7.50
N PHE A 4 20.85 -7.60 -8.24
CA PHE A 4 19.94 -6.53 -7.87
C PHE A 4 19.13 -6.88 -6.61
N ILE A 5 18.64 -8.12 -6.50
CA ILE A 5 17.96 -8.58 -5.27
C ILE A 5 18.91 -8.51 -4.08
N ASP A 6 20.16 -8.96 -4.25
CA ASP A 6 21.18 -8.90 -3.19
C ASP A 6 21.44 -7.46 -2.73
N LYS A 7 21.59 -6.51 -3.68
CA LYS A 7 21.75 -5.08 -3.37
C LYS A 7 20.56 -4.50 -2.60
N VAL A 8 19.34 -4.82 -3.03
CA VAL A 8 18.11 -4.38 -2.35
C VAL A 8 18.07 -4.92 -0.93
N LEU A 9 18.24 -6.24 -0.73
CA LEU A 9 18.14 -6.85 0.59
C LEU A 9 19.29 -6.45 1.51
N SER A 10 20.52 -6.31 0.98
CA SER A 10 21.68 -5.89 1.75
C SER A 10 21.57 -4.47 2.29
N SER A 11 20.78 -3.57 1.66
CA SER A 11 20.58 -2.20 2.16
C SER A 11 19.90 -2.17 3.55
N PHE A 12 19.24 -3.25 3.96
CA PHE A 12 18.53 -3.32 5.24
C PHE A 12 19.40 -3.79 6.43
N GLU A 13 20.67 -4.15 6.23
CA GLU A 13 21.50 -4.72 7.29
C GLU A 13 21.54 -3.88 8.56
N SER A 14 21.67 -2.56 8.42
CA SER A 14 21.71 -1.61 9.55
C SER A 14 20.38 -1.51 10.33
N CYS A 15 19.29 -2.06 9.80
CA CYS A 15 18.00 -2.09 10.49
C CYS A 15 17.93 -3.13 11.61
N PHE A 16 18.92 -4.03 11.68
CA PHE A 16 18.94 -5.17 12.59
C PHE A 16 20.09 -5.06 13.60
N SER A 17 19.80 -5.26 14.88
CA SER A 17 20.81 -5.28 15.93
C SER A 17 21.60 -6.61 16.00
N ARG A 18 21.10 -7.67 15.35
CA ARG A 18 21.71 -9.01 15.33
C ARG A 18 21.79 -9.55 13.90
N LYS A 19 22.96 -10.07 13.53
CA LYS A 19 23.19 -10.71 12.21
C LYS A 19 22.19 -11.85 11.91
N ALA A 20 21.84 -12.65 12.92
CA ALA A 20 20.85 -13.71 12.77
C ALA A 20 19.47 -13.18 12.35
N ALA A 21 19.01 -12.05 12.90
CA ALA A 21 17.75 -11.44 12.51
C ALA A 21 17.78 -10.91 11.07
N PHE A 22 18.89 -10.29 10.66
CA PHE A 22 19.06 -9.87 9.27
C PHE A 22 19.05 -11.07 8.31
N ARG A 23 19.69 -12.19 8.68
CA ARG A 23 19.65 -13.44 7.90
C ARG A 23 18.21 -13.91 7.67
N TRP A 24 17.38 -13.96 8.71
CA TRP A 24 15.97 -14.35 8.58
C TRP A 24 15.16 -13.35 7.77
N PHE A 25 15.44 -12.06 7.87
CA PHE A 25 14.84 -11.04 7.00
C PHE A 25 15.11 -11.34 5.52
N VAL A 26 16.36 -11.62 5.15
CA VAL A 26 16.75 -11.94 3.76
C VAL A 26 16.03 -13.19 3.28
N ILE A 27 16.07 -14.27 4.05
CA ILE A 27 15.48 -15.57 3.68
C ILE A 27 13.96 -15.45 3.54
N LEU A 28 13.27 -14.83 4.50
CA LEU A 28 11.82 -14.65 4.46
C LEU A 28 11.39 -13.77 3.28
N THR A 29 12.09 -12.65 3.05
CA THR A 29 11.75 -11.74 1.95
C THR A 29 11.98 -12.39 0.59
N LEU A 30 13.11 -13.08 0.41
CA LEU A 30 13.38 -13.83 -0.82
C LEU A 30 12.36 -14.98 -0.98
N GLY A 31 12.07 -15.70 0.10
CA GLY A 31 11.06 -16.75 0.09
C GLY A 31 9.68 -16.26 -0.36
N LEU A 32 9.26 -15.05 0.07
CA LEU A 32 8.03 -14.42 -0.43
C LEU A 32 8.05 -14.10 -1.92
N MET A 33 9.22 -13.84 -2.53
CA MET A 33 9.37 -13.67 -3.98
C MET A 33 9.32 -14.99 -4.76
N LEU A 34 9.61 -16.11 -4.10
CA LEU A 34 9.77 -17.41 -4.74
C LEU A 34 8.62 -18.36 -4.46
N ARG A 35 7.88 -18.17 -3.37
CA ARG A 35 6.92 -19.15 -2.84
C ARG A 35 5.91 -19.64 -3.87
N SER A 36 5.63 -20.93 -3.77
CA SER A 36 4.70 -21.64 -4.65
C SER A 36 3.26 -21.68 -4.14
N ASP A 37 3.07 -21.42 -2.84
CA ASP A 37 1.76 -21.36 -2.20
C ASP A 37 1.52 -20.01 -1.50
N LYS A 38 0.39 -19.88 -0.81
CA LYS A 38 -0.04 -18.63 -0.14
C LYS A 38 -0.05 -18.75 1.39
N LEU A 39 0.40 -19.87 1.94
CA LEU A 39 0.24 -20.22 3.35
C LEU A 39 1.57 -20.27 4.08
N GLY A 40 1.62 -19.60 5.25
CA GLY A 40 2.68 -19.72 6.24
C GLY A 40 4.11 -19.49 5.73
N VAL A 41 5.07 -19.99 6.49
CA VAL A 41 6.52 -19.92 6.16
C VAL A 41 7.08 -21.27 5.66
N THR A 42 6.28 -22.34 5.70
CA THR A 42 6.69 -23.69 5.30
C THR A 42 7.07 -23.79 3.83
N SER A 43 6.39 -22.99 2.97
CA SER A 43 6.78 -22.92 1.55
C SER A 43 8.18 -22.35 1.35
N VAL A 44 8.62 -21.42 2.21
CA VAL A 44 9.97 -20.85 2.14
C VAL A 44 11.01 -21.93 2.41
N ILE A 45 10.77 -22.79 3.41
CA ILE A 45 11.65 -23.90 3.75
C ILE A 45 11.76 -24.86 2.55
N ARG A 46 10.63 -25.28 2.02
CA ARG A 46 10.57 -26.22 0.88
C ARG A 46 11.19 -25.62 -0.39
N ASP A 47 10.79 -24.38 -0.74
CA ASP A 47 11.18 -23.78 -2.02
C ASP A 47 12.66 -23.32 -2.05
N LEU A 48 13.31 -23.18 -0.88
CA LEU A 48 14.74 -22.88 -0.74
C LEU A 48 15.57 -24.08 -0.23
N ALA A 49 14.95 -25.25 -0.07
CA ALA A 49 15.58 -26.48 0.46
C ALA A 49 16.29 -26.24 1.80
N LEU A 50 15.64 -25.55 2.75
CA LEU A 50 16.22 -25.24 4.05
C LEU A 50 16.00 -26.42 5.02
N LYS A 51 16.84 -26.47 6.06
CA LYS A 51 16.69 -27.44 7.17
C LYS A 51 15.33 -27.27 7.85
N PRO A 52 14.65 -28.38 8.26
CA PRO A 52 13.34 -28.31 8.92
C PRO A 52 13.32 -27.51 10.24
N ASP A 53 14.41 -27.49 10.99
CA ASP A 53 14.57 -26.75 12.24
C ASP A 53 14.54 -25.21 12.05
N CYS A 54 14.74 -24.73 10.82
CA CYS A 54 14.55 -23.34 10.43
C CYS A 54 13.13 -22.81 10.70
N TYR A 55 12.13 -23.68 10.78
CA TYR A 55 10.73 -23.32 10.99
C TYR A 55 10.51 -22.48 12.26
N LEU A 56 10.99 -23.00 13.39
CA LEU A 56 10.83 -22.29 14.68
C LEU A 56 11.56 -20.94 14.69
N SER A 57 12.74 -20.88 14.10
CA SER A 57 13.53 -19.66 14.01
C SER A 57 12.85 -18.60 13.13
N MET A 58 12.20 -18.99 12.03
CA MET A 58 11.41 -18.10 11.19
C MET A 58 10.20 -17.54 11.94
N LEU A 59 9.49 -18.35 12.72
CA LEU A 59 8.38 -17.88 13.55
C LEU A 59 8.87 -16.93 14.64
N HIS A 60 9.99 -17.26 15.28
CA HIS A 60 10.59 -16.43 16.31
C HIS A 60 11.03 -15.04 15.79
N PHE A 61 11.49 -14.96 14.54
CA PHE A 61 11.84 -13.71 13.90
C PHE A 61 10.75 -12.64 14.02
N PHE A 62 9.48 -13.00 13.78
CA PHE A 62 8.37 -12.04 13.84
C PHE A 62 8.10 -11.49 15.24
N HIS A 63 8.53 -12.18 16.28
CA HIS A 63 8.37 -11.78 17.68
C HIS A 63 9.65 -11.19 18.30
N ALA A 64 10.73 -11.11 17.53
CA ALA A 64 12.02 -10.62 18.02
C ALA A 64 12.00 -9.10 18.25
N SER A 65 12.85 -8.64 19.18
CA SER A 65 13.10 -7.22 19.46
C SER A 65 14.30 -6.64 18.68
N SER A 66 14.96 -7.47 17.85
CA SER A 66 16.19 -7.13 17.15
C SER A 66 16.00 -6.29 15.88
N TRP A 67 14.79 -5.88 15.58
CA TRP A 67 14.42 -5.03 14.45
C TRP A 67 13.37 -3.97 14.84
N SER A 68 13.31 -2.89 14.06
CA SER A 68 12.33 -1.82 14.22
C SER A 68 11.58 -1.63 12.90
N LEU A 69 10.25 -1.72 12.93
CA LEU A 69 9.39 -1.46 11.78
C LEU A 69 9.63 -0.07 11.17
N HIS A 70 9.79 0.94 12.02
CA HIS A 70 10.05 2.30 11.58
C HIS A 70 11.35 2.37 10.74
N ARG A 71 12.45 1.80 11.25
CA ARG A 71 13.74 1.78 10.52
C ARG A 71 13.65 0.98 9.22
N ILE A 72 12.94 -0.15 9.22
CA ILE A 72 12.73 -0.97 8.02
C ILE A 72 11.93 -0.20 6.97
N ARG A 73 10.84 0.50 7.36
CA ARG A 73 10.06 1.34 6.44
C ARG A 73 10.89 2.48 5.86
N GLN A 74 11.62 3.19 6.70
CA GLN A 74 12.52 4.27 6.22
C GLN A 74 13.57 3.75 5.25
N CYS A 75 14.22 2.63 5.58
CA CYS A 75 15.19 1.99 4.69
C CYS A 75 14.53 1.55 3.37
N TRP A 76 13.30 1.03 3.42
CA TRP A 76 12.54 0.69 2.22
C TRP A 76 12.27 1.91 1.34
N PHE A 77 11.81 3.01 1.91
CA PHE A 77 11.57 4.24 1.16
C PHE A 77 12.84 4.74 0.48
N GLN A 78 13.96 4.78 1.21
CA GLN A 78 15.27 5.17 0.65
C GLN A 78 15.75 4.20 -0.43
N THR A 79 15.53 2.89 -0.26
CA THR A 79 15.85 1.86 -1.24
C THR A 79 15.04 2.04 -2.53
N VAL A 80 13.75 2.34 -2.40
CA VAL A 80 12.87 2.63 -3.53
C VAL A 80 13.32 3.90 -4.23
N LEU A 81 13.57 4.99 -3.51
CA LEU A 81 14.09 6.24 -4.08
C LEU A 81 15.39 6.02 -4.86
N ARG A 82 16.30 5.21 -4.33
CA ARG A 82 17.63 5.00 -4.91
C ARG A 82 17.64 4.08 -6.13
N PHE A 83 16.80 3.04 -6.13
CA PHE A 83 16.95 1.95 -7.10
C PHE A 83 15.79 1.80 -8.08
N PHE A 84 14.65 2.47 -7.88
CA PHE A 84 13.47 2.26 -8.71
C PHE A 84 13.29 3.38 -9.73
N PRO A 85 12.79 3.07 -10.94
CA PRO A 85 12.47 4.09 -11.94
C PRO A 85 11.16 4.80 -11.57
N LEU A 86 11.22 5.76 -10.64
CA LEU A 86 10.04 6.46 -10.15
C LEU A 86 9.43 7.36 -11.21
N TYR A 87 8.09 7.37 -11.29
CA TYR A 87 7.35 8.31 -12.10
C TYR A 87 7.19 9.64 -11.38
N GLN A 88 7.35 10.73 -12.12
CA GLN A 88 7.14 12.09 -11.64
C GLN A 88 6.18 12.84 -12.56
N GLU A 89 5.36 13.71 -11.99
CA GLU A 89 4.56 14.72 -12.68
C GLU A 89 5.15 16.09 -12.33
N GLY A 90 5.89 16.68 -13.28
CA GLY A 90 6.77 17.80 -12.96
C GLY A 90 7.78 17.41 -11.88
N ASP A 91 7.85 18.19 -10.80
CA ASP A 91 8.74 17.94 -9.66
C ASP A 91 8.10 17.06 -8.56
N PHE A 92 6.91 16.50 -8.81
CA PHE A 92 6.16 15.74 -7.82
C PHE A 92 6.27 14.24 -8.05
N HIS A 93 6.64 13.50 -7.01
CA HIS A 93 6.42 12.06 -6.95
C HIS A 93 4.95 11.75 -6.72
N VAL A 94 4.47 10.63 -7.26
CA VAL A 94 3.05 10.29 -7.20
C VAL A 94 2.83 9.12 -6.26
N LEU A 95 2.20 9.41 -5.13
CA LEU A 95 1.77 8.44 -4.13
C LEU A 95 0.34 8.02 -4.38
N ILE A 96 0.00 6.77 -4.08
CA ILE A 96 -1.39 6.27 -4.14
C ILE A 96 -1.72 5.62 -2.81
N GLY A 97 -2.84 6.04 -2.20
CA GLY A 97 -3.36 5.44 -0.98
C GLY A 97 -4.73 4.80 -1.20
N ASP A 98 -4.96 3.65 -0.55
CA ASP A 98 -6.27 3.01 -0.53
C ASP A 98 -6.43 2.09 0.68
N GLY A 99 -7.68 1.79 1.03
CA GLY A 99 -8.02 0.84 2.08
C GLY A 99 -8.23 -0.57 1.57
N VAL A 100 -7.77 -1.58 2.31
CA VAL A 100 -8.03 -2.98 2.00
C VAL A 100 -8.59 -3.72 3.20
N LYS A 101 -9.76 -4.36 3.01
CA LYS A 101 -10.42 -5.18 4.02
C LYS A 101 -10.07 -6.65 3.77
N GLN A 102 -9.64 -7.34 4.81
CA GLN A 102 -9.26 -8.76 4.74
C GLN A 102 -9.95 -9.55 5.82
N SER A 103 -10.76 -10.54 5.45
CA SER A 103 -11.42 -11.44 6.38
C SER A 103 -10.42 -12.26 7.20
N LYS A 104 -10.74 -12.47 8.48
CA LYS A 104 -9.98 -13.28 9.43
C LYS A 104 -10.94 -14.07 10.31
N GLU A 105 -10.80 -15.36 10.35
CA GLU A 105 -11.69 -16.27 11.11
C GLU A 105 -11.24 -16.47 12.55
N GLY A 106 -9.99 -16.19 12.86
CA GLY A 106 -9.42 -16.42 14.19
C GLY A 106 -9.97 -15.48 15.25
N ARG A 107 -10.53 -16.05 16.32
CA ARG A 107 -11.13 -15.27 17.42
C ARG A 107 -10.14 -14.70 18.44
N ARG A 108 -8.84 -14.94 18.29
CA ARG A 108 -7.76 -14.41 19.15
C ARG A 108 -6.72 -13.63 18.36
N ILE A 109 -7.15 -13.04 17.22
CA ILE A 109 -6.31 -12.18 16.38
C ILE A 109 -6.58 -10.72 16.79
N PRO A 110 -5.59 -9.96 17.25
CA PRO A 110 -5.77 -8.55 17.61
C PRO A 110 -6.12 -7.72 16.38
N GLY A 111 -6.99 -6.71 16.55
CA GLY A 111 -7.41 -5.80 15.48
C GLY A 111 -8.53 -6.33 14.57
N VAL A 112 -9.03 -7.55 14.79
CA VAL A 112 -10.19 -8.07 14.06
C VAL A 112 -11.47 -7.41 14.56
N LYS A 113 -12.25 -6.88 13.63
CA LYS A 113 -13.56 -6.26 13.89
C LYS A 113 -14.56 -6.55 12.79
N LYS A 114 -15.83 -6.25 13.02
CA LYS A 114 -16.89 -6.31 11.99
C LYS A 114 -16.71 -5.15 11.01
N LEU A 115 -16.55 -5.46 9.74
CA LEU A 115 -16.33 -4.50 8.65
C LEU A 115 -17.46 -4.63 7.63
N CYS A 116 -18.00 -3.50 7.19
CA CYS A 116 -18.94 -3.46 6.07
C CYS A 116 -18.15 -3.54 4.75
N GLN A 117 -18.56 -4.41 3.85
CA GLN A 117 -18.02 -4.47 2.49
C GLN A 117 -18.95 -3.68 1.57
N GLU A 118 -18.46 -2.58 1.04
CA GLU A 118 -19.12 -1.81 -0.01
C GLU A 118 -18.84 -2.46 -1.38
N SER A 119 -19.33 -3.70 -1.58
CA SER A 119 -19.14 -4.42 -2.83
C SER A 119 -20.44 -4.43 -3.62
N GLU A 120 -20.39 -4.06 -4.88
CA GLU A 120 -21.50 -4.22 -5.83
C GLU A 120 -21.77 -5.69 -6.18
N ASN A 121 -20.86 -6.60 -5.81
CA ASN A 121 -21.02 -8.03 -6.04
C ASN A 121 -21.91 -8.65 -4.95
N SER A 122 -23.13 -9.00 -5.32
CA SER A 122 -24.14 -9.64 -4.45
C SER A 122 -23.71 -11.00 -3.87
N ALA A 123 -22.74 -11.67 -4.47
CA ALA A 123 -22.20 -12.94 -3.96
C ALA A 123 -21.28 -12.76 -2.74
N LYS A 124 -20.87 -11.53 -2.41
CA LYS A 124 -20.06 -11.25 -1.23
C LYS A 124 -20.93 -10.86 -0.05
N PRO A 125 -20.65 -11.36 1.17
CA PRO A 125 -21.39 -10.96 2.36
C PRO A 125 -21.23 -9.46 2.61
N GLN A 126 -22.31 -8.79 3.02
CA GLN A 126 -22.29 -7.35 3.35
C GLN A 126 -21.31 -7.03 4.49
N PHE A 127 -21.14 -7.95 5.41
CA PHE A 127 -20.24 -7.79 6.57
C PHE A 127 -19.26 -8.96 6.68
N ILE A 128 -18.02 -8.63 7.04
CA ILE A 128 -16.99 -9.62 7.40
C ILE A 128 -16.39 -9.28 8.75
N HIS A 129 -15.86 -10.28 9.44
CA HIS A 129 -14.92 -10.06 10.53
C HIS A 129 -13.51 -10.11 9.96
N GLY A 130 -12.72 -9.09 10.23
CA GLY A 130 -11.41 -8.99 9.61
C GLY A 130 -10.62 -7.75 9.98
N HIS A 131 -9.53 -7.57 9.28
CA HIS A 131 -8.64 -6.43 9.40
C HIS A 131 -8.95 -5.36 8.35
N MET A 132 -8.86 -4.09 8.76
CA MET A 132 -8.82 -2.92 7.90
C MET A 132 -7.40 -2.40 7.82
N PHE A 133 -6.81 -2.50 6.63
CA PHE A 133 -5.49 -1.95 6.37
C PHE A 133 -5.58 -0.67 5.55
N GLY A 134 -4.68 0.26 5.82
CA GLY A 134 -4.29 1.31 4.90
C GLY A 134 -3.06 0.87 4.12
N GLY A 135 -3.14 0.94 2.81
CA GLY A 135 -2.01 0.67 1.92
C GLY A 135 -1.57 1.92 1.18
N LEU A 136 -0.27 2.15 1.16
CA LEU A 136 0.37 3.24 0.44
C LEU A 136 1.35 2.68 -0.56
N GLY A 137 1.34 3.20 -1.79
CA GLY A 137 2.31 2.87 -2.82
C GLY A 137 2.79 4.11 -3.56
N ILE A 138 3.83 3.95 -4.37
CA ILE A 138 4.39 4.99 -5.24
C ILE A 138 4.39 4.53 -6.69
N LEU A 139 4.09 5.43 -7.62
CA LEU A 139 4.15 5.12 -9.04
C LEU A 139 5.60 4.97 -9.52
N SER A 140 5.83 3.92 -10.29
CA SER A 140 7.12 3.59 -10.87
C SER A 140 6.95 3.12 -12.31
N GLY A 141 7.89 3.44 -13.17
CA GLY A 141 7.87 3.12 -14.60
C GLY A 141 7.57 4.31 -15.48
N SER A 142 6.94 4.05 -16.62
CA SER A 142 6.59 5.06 -17.63
C SER A 142 5.10 5.01 -17.96
N ILE A 143 4.59 5.98 -18.75
CA ILE A 143 3.19 6.02 -19.20
C ILE A 143 2.75 4.74 -19.95
N HIS A 144 3.69 4.00 -20.53
CA HIS A 144 3.42 2.74 -21.24
C HIS A 144 3.46 1.52 -20.33
N SER A 145 4.27 1.58 -19.26
CA SER A 145 4.47 0.46 -18.32
C SER A 145 4.58 1.02 -16.90
N MET A 146 3.45 1.07 -16.20
CA MET A 146 3.32 1.69 -14.88
C MET A 146 2.99 0.64 -13.83
N ALA A 147 3.73 0.63 -12.73
CA ALA A 147 3.45 -0.14 -11.53
C ALA A 147 3.20 0.80 -10.34
N CYS A 148 2.43 0.34 -9.36
CA CYS A 148 2.34 0.96 -8.04
C CYS A 148 3.14 0.11 -7.06
N VAL A 149 4.33 0.57 -6.72
CA VAL A 149 5.22 -0.13 -5.78
C VAL A 149 4.70 0.05 -4.35
N PRO A 150 4.38 -1.02 -3.62
CA PRO A 150 3.86 -0.91 -2.26
C PRO A 150 4.95 -0.41 -1.30
N LEU A 151 4.70 0.73 -0.67
CA LEU A 151 5.58 1.33 0.33
C LEU A 151 5.28 0.81 1.73
N SER A 152 4.00 0.79 2.10
CA SER A 152 3.56 0.30 3.40
C SER A 152 2.13 -0.22 3.36
N ILE A 153 1.86 -1.21 4.21
CA ILE A 153 0.50 -1.69 4.54
C ILE A 153 0.43 -1.78 6.06
N ARG A 154 -0.48 -1.03 6.68
CA ARG A 154 -0.61 -0.89 8.13
C ARG A 154 -2.04 -1.17 8.59
N LEU A 155 -2.19 -1.66 9.82
CA LEU A 155 -3.49 -1.76 10.47
C LEU A 155 -3.98 -0.37 10.85
N HIS A 156 -5.06 0.10 10.21
CA HIS A 156 -5.64 1.42 10.42
C HIS A 156 -6.88 1.40 11.32
N ASP A 157 -7.38 0.21 11.67
CA ASP A 157 -8.60 0.11 12.45
C ASP A 157 -8.62 -1.16 13.31
N GLY A 158 -9.44 -1.17 14.35
CA GLY A 158 -9.61 -2.29 15.27
C GLY A 158 -8.62 -2.34 16.43
N LEU A 159 -7.73 -1.34 16.56
CA LEU A 159 -6.70 -1.26 17.60
C LEU A 159 -6.75 0.05 18.39
N GLN A 160 -7.73 0.93 18.16
CA GLN A 160 -7.81 2.25 18.82
C GLN A 160 -7.81 2.15 20.34
N ASP A 161 -8.44 1.12 20.89
CA ASP A 161 -8.48 0.86 22.35
C ASP A 161 -7.11 0.52 22.96
N THR A 162 -6.09 0.33 22.13
CA THR A 162 -4.70 0.11 22.58
C THR A 162 -3.84 1.35 22.52
N HIS A 163 -4.38 2.50 22.08
CA HIS A 163 -3.61 3.73 21.88
C HIS A 163 -2.87 4.16 23.17
N ASP A 164 -3.54 4.09 24.30
CA ASP A 164 -3.02 4.51 25.60
C ASP A 164 -2.19 3.41 26.31
N TRP A 165 -1.96 2.27 25.67
CA TRP A 165 -1.13 1.23 26.28
C TRP A 165 0.35 1.62 26.20
N GLU A 166 1.10 1.29 27.24
CA GLU A 166 2.55 1.46 27.25
C GLU A 166 3.20 0.79 26.02
N SER A 167 4.13 1.48 25.38
CA SER A 167 4.80 1.03 24.15
C SER A 167 3.89 0.82 22.92
N SER A 168 2.64 1.30 22.95
CA SER A 168 1.79 1.28 21.77
C SER A 168 2.27 2.29 20.73
N THR A 169 2.31 1.85 19.46
CA THR A 169 2.54 2.72 18.28
C THR A 169 1.26 2.89 17.45
N VAL A 170 0.14 2.47 18.00
CA VAL A 170 -1.17 2.54 17.34
C VAL A 170 -1.68 3.98 17.38
N SER A 171 -2.14 4.48 16.24
CA SER A 171 -2.77 5.79 16.15
C SER A 171 -4.23 5.72 16.61
N GLY A 172 -4.66 6.67 17.42
CA GLY A 172 -6.08 6.89 17.76
C GLY A 172 -6.88 7.56 16.64
N ALA A 173 -6.22 8.01 15.56
CA ALA A 173 -6.85 8.71 14.47
C ALA A 173 -7.72 7.80 13.58
N SER A 174 -8.65 8.39 12.84
CA SER A 174 -9.47 7.65 11.87
C SER A 174 -8.62 7.19 10.67
N HIS A 175 -9.11 6.17 9.97
CA HIS A 175 -8.45 5.62 8.77
C HIS A 175 -8.07 6.70 7.73
N VAL A 176 -8.94 7.68 7.50
CA VAL A 176 -8.67 8.74 6.51
C VAL A 176 -7.53 9.68 6.96
N VAL A 177 -7.42 9.94 8.25
CA VAL A 177 -6.34 10.76 8.82
C VAL A 177 -5.03 9.98 8.80
N GLN A 178 -5.04 8.72 9.23
CA GLN A 178 -3.85 7.86 9.20
C GLN A 178 -3.29 7.70 7.77
N MET A 179 -4.15 7.63 6.75
CA MET A 179 -3.70 7.55 5.35
C MET A 179 -2.91 8.80 4.94
N VAL A 180 -3.37 9.99 5.32
CA VAL A 180 -2.65 11.25 5.05
C VAL A 180 -1.34 11.30 5.81
N GLU A 181 -1.32 10.86 7.08
CA GLU A 181 -0.09 10.78 7.90
C GLU A 181 0.94 9.81 7.32
N ASP A 182 0.52 8.62 6.88
CA ASP A 182 1.40 7.63 6.26
C ASP A 182 1.99 8.15 4.93
N ALA A 183 1.17 8.85 4.13
CA ALA A 183 1.62 9.46 2.89
C ALA A 183 2.62 10.59 3.15
N TYR A 184 2.36 11.42 4.16
CA TYR A 184 3.27 12.50 4.53
C TYR A 184 4.61 11.97 5.08
N LEU A 185 4.58 10.88 5.85
CA LEU A 185 5.81 10.21 6.30
C LEU A 185 6.65 9.71 5.11
N ALA A 186 6.01 9.19 4.06
CA ALA A 186 6.69 8.80 2.83
C ALA A 186 7.21 10.03 2.07
N ALA A 187 6.43 11.10 1.96
CA ALA A 187 6.81 12.34 1.31
C ALA A 187 8.07 12.98 1.93
N LYS A 188 8.33 12.77 3.22
CA LYS A 188 9.62 13.18 3.85
C LYS A 188 10.84 12.53 3.20
N THR A 189 10.69 11.38 2.55
CA THR A 189 11.79 10.73 1.81
C THR A 189 11.77 11.09 0.33
N PHE A 190 10.58 11.19 -0.28
CA PHE A 190 10.41 11.40 -1.72
C PHE A 190 10.31 12.89 -2.11
N ALA A 191 10.34 13.81 -1.14
CA ALA A 191 10.13 15.25 -1.32
C ALA A 191 8.72 15.58 -1.85
N ASN A 192 8.60 16.57 -2.76
CA ASN A 192 7.30 17.00 -3.27
C ASN A 192 6.48 15.83 -3.80
N SER A 193 5.24 15.71 -3.34
CA SER A 193 4.42 14.53 -3.64
C SER A 193 2.96 14.91 -3.92
N ILE A 194 2.31 14.15 -4.81
CA ILE A 194 0.86 14.20 -5.03
C ILE A 194 0.29 12.87 -4.54
N LEU A 195 -0.62 12.93 -3.59
CA LEU A 195 -1.33 11.76 -3.04
C LEU A 195 -2.66 11.55 -3.77
N LEU A 196 -2.80 10.43 -4.46
CA LEU A 196 -4.02 10.01 -5.13
C LEU A 196 -4.86 9.13 -4.21
N LEU A 197 -6.11 9.51 -3.97
CA LEU A 197 -7.03 8.82 -3.07
C LEU A 197 -8.39 8.58 -3.70
N ASP A 198 -9.14 7.60 -3.22
CA ASP A 198 -10.53 7.38 -3.63
C ASP A 198 -11.46 8.43 -3.00
N ARG A 199 -12.69 8.49 -3.52
CA ARG A 199 -13.78 9.40 -3.08
C ARG A 199 -14.08 9.36 -1.57
N TYR A 200 -13.78 8.26 -0.92
CA TYR A 200 -13.97 8.09 0.54
C TYR A 200 -13.10 9.06 1.36
N PHE A 201 -11.94 9.43 0.83
CA PHE A 201 -10.96 10.25 1.52
C PHE A 201 -11.20 11.77 1.37
N LEU A 202 -12.13 12.21 0.50
CA LEU A 202 -12.52 13.62 0.45
C LEU A 202 -13.33 13.97 1.70
N SER A 203 -12.64 14.38 2.73
CA SER A 203 -13.20 14.68 4.05
C SER A 203 -12.51 15.84 4.72
N VAL A 204 -13.26 16.58 5.56
CA VAL A 204 -12.71 17.71 6.32
C VAL A 204 -11.55 17.27 7.23
N PRO A 205 -11.62 16.15 7.97
CA PRO A 205 -10.50 15.69 8.78
C PRO A 205 -9.22 15.42 7.98
N ALA A 206 -9.34 14.80 6.80
CA ALA A 206 -8.18 14.54 5.93
C ALA A 206 -7.52 15.83 5.45
N LEU A 207 -8.31 16.79 4.92
CA LEU A 207 -7.80 18.07 4.45
C LEU A 207 -7.18 18.91 5.58
N LYS A 208 -7.85 18.96 6.73
CA LYS A 208 -7.32 19.67 7.89
C LYS A 208 -5.98 19.07 8.34
N ARG A 209 -5.89 17.75 8.40
CA ARG A 209 -4.64 17.07 8.77
C ARG A 209 -3.52 17.34 7.75
N LEU A 210 -3.85 17.32 6.47
CA LEU A 210 -2.89 17.67 5.42
C LEU A 210 -2.35 19.10 5.62
N GLN A 211 -3.23 20.09 5.83
CA GLN A 211 -2.81 21.47 6.10
C GLN A 211 -1.90 21.58 7.33
N GLU A 212 -2.25 20.89 8.43
CA GLU A 212 -1.43 20.87 9.66
C GLU A 212 -0.03 20.32 9.39
N LEU A 213 0.08 19.25 8.61
CA LEU A 213 1.36 18.59 8.33
C LEU A 213 2.26 19.42 7.41
N ILE A 214 1.71 20.07 6.39
CA ILE A 214 2.51 20.86 5.43
C ILE A 214 2.83 22.27 5.95
N SER A 215 2.09 22.80 6.92
CA SER A 215 2.26 24.17 7.41
C SER A 215 3.55 24.44 8.19
N GLY A 216 4.26 23.41 8.63
CA GLY A 216 5.44 23.52 9.50
C GLY A 216 6.75 23.00 8.91
N GLU A 217 6.75 22.41 7.70
CA GLU A 217 7.93 21.71 7.18
C GLU A 217 8.20 22.02 5.68
N ALA A 218 9.43 21.74 5.27
CA ALA A 218 9.91 21.98 3.88
C ALA A 218 9.34 20.98 2.84
N VAL A 219 8.49 20.02 3.24
CA VAL A 219 7.93 19.00 2.35
C VAL A 219 6.55 19.43 1.89
N HIS A 220 6.37 19.56 0.59
CA HIS A 220 5.10 19.91 -0.03
C HIS A 220 4.35 18.64 -0.48
N MET A 221 3.11 18.49 -0.03
CA MET A 221 2.25 17.37 -0.43
C MET A 221 0.87 17.89 -0.83
N GLU A 222 0.47 17.55 -2.05
CA GLU A 222 -0.85 17.82 -2.60
C GLU A 222 -1.70 16.54 -2.61
N MET A 223 -3.02 16.71 -2.67
CA MET A 223 -3.97 15.60 -2.71
C MET A 223 -4.89 15.74 -3.93
N VAL A 224 -5.09 14.64 -4.65
CA VAL A 224 -6.10 14.51 -5.71
C VAL A 224 -7.02 13.33 -5.38
N THR A 225 -8.31 13.59 -5.38
CA THR A 225 -9.33 12.59 -5.06
C THR A 225 -10.57 12.77 -5.92
N LYS A 226 -11.52 11.84 -5.85
CA LYS A 226 -12.82 11.94 -6.53
C LYS A 226 -13.87 12.50 -5.57
N ALA A 227 -14.66 13.47 -6.02
CA ALA A 227 -15.81 13.97 -5.28
C ALA A 227 -17.05 13.15 -5.58
N LYS A 228 -17.99 13.07 -4.62
CA LYS A 228 -19.32 12.51 -4.86
C LYS A 228 -20.12 13.42 -5.78
N CYS A 229 -20.96 12.87 -6.64
CA CYS A 229 -21.86 13.68 -7.51
C CYS A 229 -22.79 14.61 -6.70
N SER A 230 -23.18 14.21 -5.49
CA SER A 230 -23.96 15.03 -4.56
C SER A 230 -23.16 16.13 -3.85
N CYS A 231 -21.87 16.27 -4.16
CA CYS A 231 -20.99 17.24 -3.51
C CYS A 231 -21.46 18.69 -3.76
N THR A 232 -21.47 19.49 -2.70
CA THR A 232 -21.74 20.92 -2.75
C THR A 232 -20.48 21.67 -2.32
N ALA A 233 -20.05 22.62 -3.14
CA ALA A 233 -18.98 23.56 -2.89
C ALA A 233 -19.54 24.98 -2.79
N PHE A 234 -18.69 25.98 -2.55
CA PHE A 234 -19.11 27.36 -2.36
C PHE A 234 -18.21 28.30 -3.16
N GLU A 235 -18.82 29.34 -3.72
CA GLU A 235 -18.06 30.44 -4.30
C GLU A 235 -17.24 31.18 -3.21
N LYS A 236 -16.22 31.93 -3.61
CA LYS A 236 -15.56 32.87 -2.73
C LYS A 236 -16.55 33.94 -2.28
N PRO A 237 -16.48 34.41 -1.02
CA PRO A 237 -17.35 35.49 -0.57
C PRO A 237 -17.08 36.76 -1.39
N ALA A 238 -18.15 37.48 -1.74
CA ALA A 238 -18.03 38.76 -2.44
C ALA A 238 -17.20 39.76 -1.60
N PRO A 239 -16.40 40.62 -2.25
CA PRO A 239 -15.67 41.69 -1.57
C PRO A 239 -16.63 42.54 -0.77
N ARG A 240 -16.32 42.82 0.49
CA ARG A 240 -17.22 43.53 1.39
C ARG A 240 -17.04 45.02 1.25
N LYS A 241 -18.11 45.70 0.88
CA LYS A 241 -18.26 47.14 1.18
C LYS A 241 -18.55 47.24 2.68
N SER A 242 -17.79 48.11 3.41
CA SER A 242 -17.81 48.37 4.85
C SER A 242 -19.19 48.12 5.53
N ARG A 243 -19.34 47.00 6.26
CA ARG A 243 -20.52 46.68 7.08
C ARG A 243 -20.09 46.13 8.43
N ARG A 244 -20.86 46.42 9.52
CA ARG A 244 -20.62 45.84 10.86
C ARG A 244 -20.80 44.31 10.86
N GLY A 245 -20.03 43.61 11.68
CA GLY A 245 -20.12 42.15 11.90
C GLY A 245 -18.98 41.34 11.23
N ARG A 246 -18.90 40.05 11.53
CA ARG A 246 -17.85 39.12 11.01
C ARG A 246 -17.99 38.94 9.49
N PRO A 247 -16.91 39.02 8.72
CA PRO A 247 -16.92 38.72 7.27
C PRO A 247 -17.47 37.33 6.98
N PRO A 248 -18.25 37.13 5.89
CA PRO A 248 -18.69 35.80 5.48
C PRO A 248 -17.49 34.97 5.06
N LYS A 249 -17.45 33.72 5.50
CA LYS A 249 -16.35 32.79 5.15
C LYS A 249 -16.56 32.09 3.80
N LYS A 250 -17.76 32.16 3.23
CA LYS A 250 -18.16 31.53 1.98
C LYS A 250 -19.20 32.35 1.23
N GLY A 251 -19.23 32.16 -0.09
CA GLY A 251 -20.24 32.73 -0.97
C GLY A 251 -21.41 31.78 -1.21
N LYS A 252 -21.99 31.85 -2.41
CA LYS A 252 -23.14 31.06 -2.85
C LYS A 252 -22.80 29.56 -2.92
N ALA A 253 -23.75 28.71 -2.55
CA ALA A 253 -23.62 27.27 -2.65
C ALA A 253 -23.76 26.81 -4.11
N VAL A 254 -22.85 25.94 -4.56
CA VAL A 254 -22.79 25.38 -5.90
C VAL A 254 -22.86 23.86 -5.80
N ARG A 255 -23.93 23.27 -6.36
CA ARG A 255 -24.05 21.82 -6.51
C ARG A 255 -23.24 21.40 -7.73
N LEU A 256 -22.13 20.68 -7.52
CA LEU A 256 -21.18 20.35 -8.59
C LEU A 256 -21.81 19.58 -9.75
N LYS A 257 -22.77 18.69 -9.47
CA LYS A 257 -23.50 17.95 -10.52
C LYS A 257 -24.21 18.88 -11.50
N ASN A 258 -24.76 20.00 -11.04
CA ASN A 258 -25.52 20.90 -11.91
C ASN A 258 -24.61 21.61 -12.92
N LEU A 259 -23.30 21.70 -12.66
CA LEU A 259 -22.35 22.34 -13.56
C LEU A 259 -22.18 21.58 -14.89
N PHE A 260 -22.48 20.29 -14.94
CA PHE A 260 -22.45 19.52 -16.20
C PHE A 260 -23.46 20.05 -17.23
N GLU A 261 -24.57 20.58 -16.77
CA GLU A 261 -25.61 21.15 -17.62
C GLU A 261 -25.45 22.67 -17.76
N SER A 262 -25.34 23.39 -16.63
CA SER A 262 -25.29 24.85 -16.63
C SER A 262 -24.03 25.45 -17.27
N HIS A 263 -22.94 24.68 -17.35
CA HIS A 263 -21.65 25.10 -17.95
C HIS A 263 -21.26 24.24 -19.15
N LYS A 264 -22.22 23.54 -19.77
CA LYS A 264 -22.00 22.59 -20.87
C LYS A 264 -21.16 23.19 -22.02
N GLU A 265 -21.36 24.45 -22.36
CA GLU A 265 -20.65 25.17 -23.42
C GLU A 265 -19.19 25.50 -23.05
N GLN A 266 -18.87 25.50 -21.77
CA GLN A 266 -17.52 25.78 -21.26
C GLN A 266 -16.64 24.50 -21.18
N PHE A 267 -17.24 23.34 -21.44
CA PHE A 267 -16.46 22.09 -21.48
C PHE A 267 -15.54 22.08 -22.70
N ARG A 268 -14.28 21.80 -22.46
CA ARG A 268 -13.23 21.67 -23.48
C ARG A 268 -13.08 20.21 -23.87
N GLU A 269 -12.82 19.95 -25.12
CA GLU A 269 -12.45 18.62 -25.62
C GLU A 269 -10.94 18.42 -25.48
N ALA A 270 -10.55 17.23 -25.12
CA ALA A 270 -9.15 16.83 -25.07
C ALA A 270 -8.96 15.38 -25.51
N GLU A 271 -7.81 15.11 -26.09
CA GLU A 271 -7.37 13.77 -26.44
C GLU A 271 -6.10 13.46 -25.64
N MET A 272 -6.11 12.35 -24.91
CA MET A 272 -5.00 11.97 -24.03
C MET A 272 -4.88 10.45 -23.87
N ILE A 273 -3.73 9.98 -23.38
CA ILE A 273 -3.53 8.57 -23.09
C ILE A 273 -4.14 8.26 -21.73
N LEU A 274 -5.22 7.47 -21.69
CA LEU A 274 -5.82 6.92 -20.48
C LEU A 274 -5.83 5.39 -20.58
N TYR A 275 -5.47 4.72 -19.48
CA TYR A 275 -5.43 3.24 -19.41
C TYR A 275 -4.61 2.59 -20.54
N GLY A 276 -3.60 3.29 -21.06
CA GLY A 276 -2.74 2.82 -22.15
C GLY A 276 -3.33 2.93 -23.56
N LYS A 277 -4.44 3.64 -23.72
CA LYS A 277 -5.11 3.92 -25.00
C LYS A 277 -5.26 5.42 -25.21
N LYS A 278 -5.31 5.84 -26.46
CA LYS A 278 -5.60 7.21 -26.85
C LYS A 278 -7.11 7.41 -26.78
N GLU A 279 -7.58 8.28 -25.90
CA GLU A 279 -8.98 8.45 -25.54
C GLU A 279 -9.37 9.94 -25.66
N LYS A 280 -10.65 10.16 -26.06
CA LYS A 280 -11.24 11.50 -26.10
C LYS A 280 -12.16 11.69 -24.89
N LEU A 281 -12.10 12.88 -24.31
CA LEU A 281 -12.95 13.26 -23.18
C LEU A 281 -13.29 14.75 -23.26
N ARG A 282 -14.31 15.15 -22.49
CA ARG A 282 -14.63 16.56 -22.27
C ARG A 282 -14.44 16.88 -20.80
N TYR A 283 -13.93 18.07 -20.49
CA TYR A 283 -13.68 18.50 -19.12
C TYR A 283 -13.97 19.99 -18.92
N TYR A 284 -14.32 20.34 -17.67
CA TYR A 284 -14.44 21.70 -17.20
C TYR A 284 -13.76 21.83 -15.85
N SER A 285 -13.03 22.92 -15.60
CA SER A 285 -12.32 23.15 -14.35
C SER A 285 -12.79 24.42 -13.69
N ILE A 286 -12.97 24.37 -12.35
CA ILE A 286 -13.40 25.51 -11.53
C ILE A 286 -12.81 25.38 -10.12
N ASP A 287 -12.36 26.52 -9.58
CA ASP A 287 -11.82 26.60 -8.21
C ASP A 287 -12.91 27.12 -7.27
N LEU A 288 -13.26 26.31 -6.26
CA LEU A 288 -14.35 26.59 -5.31
C LEU A 288 -13.93 26.24 -3.88
N LEU A 289 -14.56 26.88 -2.89
CA LEU A 289 -14.38 26.55 -1.49
C LEU A 289 -15.13 25.27 -1.11
N TRP A 290 -14.46 24.39 -0.35
CA TRP A 290 -15.07 23.15 0.11
C TRP A 290 -14.73 22.85 1.58
N GLY A 291 -15.59 22.04 2.20
CA GLY A 291 -15.44 21.58 3.57
C GLY A 291 -16.12 22.49 4.60
N GLN A 292 -17.13 21.96 5.30
CA GLN A 292 -17.86 22.71 6.32
C GLN A 292 -16.92 23.20 7.43
N LYS A 293 -16.94 24.49 7.73
CA LYS A 293 -16.06 25.19 8.68
C LYS A 293 -14.60 25.35 8.23
N LEU A 294 -14.09 24.52 7.33
CA LEU A 294 -12.75 24.62 6.76
C LEU A 294 -12.71 25.65 5.62
N TYR A 295 -13.63 25.51 4.67
CA TYR A 295 -13.75 26.35 3.46
C TYR A 295 -12.42 26.56 2.74
N GLN A 296 -11.71 25.43 2.51
CA GLN A 296 -10.48 25.39 1.73
C GLN A 296 -10.81 25.51 0.26
N GLU A 297 -10.03 26.28 -0.47
CA GLU A 297 -10.11 26.34 -1.93
C GLU A 297 -9.57 25.05 -2.53
N LEU A 298 -10.35 24.42 -3.39
CA LEU A 298 -10.01 23.21 -4.14
C LEU A 298 -10.30 23.44 -5.61
N ARG A 299 -9.46 22.87 -6.46
CA ARG A 299 -9.73 22.72 -7.89
C ARG A 299 -10.64 21.55 -8.12
N PHE A 300 -11.80 21.79 -8.74
CA PHE A 300 -12.70 20.75 -9.19
C PHE A 300 -12.59 20.60 -10.71
N VAL A 301 -12.37 19.36 -11.17
CA VAL A 301 -12.34 19.01 -12.59
C VAL A 301 -13.49 18.06 -12.86
N LEU A 302 -14.47 18.56 -13.61
CA LEU A 302 -15.61 17.80 -14.08
C LEU A 302 -15.23 17.12 -15.39
N VAL A 303 -15.45 15.82 -15.50
CA VAL A 303 -15.01 15.00 -16.62
C VAL A 303 -16.18 14.21 -17.18
N GLU A 304 -16.37 14.29 -18.48
CA GLU A 304 -17.26 13.43 -19.26
C GLU A 304 -16.43 12.47 -20.12
N TYR A 305 -16.54 11.18 -19.82
CA TYR A 305 -15.76 10.14 -20.48
C TYR A 305 -16.62 8.89 -20.69
N HIS A 306 -16.78 8.46 -21.94
CA HIS A 306 -17.63 7.33 -22.34
C HIS A 306 -19.04 7.38 -21.71
N GLY A 307 -19.69 8.54 -21.76
CA GLY A 307 -21.03 8.74 -21.19
C GLY A 307 -21.09 8.77 -19.66
N THR A 308 -19.95 8.63 -18.98
CA THR A 308 -19.87 8.68 -17.52
C THR A 308 -19.38 10.04 -17.06
N GLN A 309 -20.07 10.63 -16.09
CA GLN A 309 -19.69 11.87 -15.43
C GLN A 309 -18.91 11.60 -14.15
N SER A 310 -17.78 12.27 -13.98
CA SER A 310 -16.92 12.18 -12.79
C SER A 310 -16.46 13.57 -12.38
N ILE A 311 -16.24 13.75 -11.08
CA ILE A 311 -15.75 15.01 -10.51
C ILE A 311 -14.48 14.69 -9.71
N LEU A 312 -13.36 15.28 -10.10
CA LEU A 312 -12.12 15.23 -9.35
C LEU A 312 -12.00 16.47 -8.49
N ALA A 313 -11.33 16.35 -7.35
CA ALA A 313 -11.00 17.45 -6.45
C ALA A 313 -9.51 17.41 -6.12
N GLY A 314 -8.81 18.52 -6.28
CA GLY A 314 -7.39 18.66 -5.98
C GLY A 314 -7.12 19.84 -5.05
N THR A 315 -6.13 19.70 -4.19
CA THR A 315 -5.68 20.77 -3.30
C THR A 315 -4.77 21.78 -3.98
N SER A 316 -4.04 21.34 -5.02
CA SER A 316 -3.23 22.22 -5.85
C SER A 316 -4.10 23.01 -6.83
N LEU A 317 -3.97 24.33 -6.81
CA LEU A 317 -4.59 25.22 -7.79
C LEU A 317 -3.69 25.47 -9.02
N GLU A 318 -2.46 25.00 -8.99
CA GLU A 318 -1.48 25.12 -10.08
C GLU A 318 -1.45 23.90 -10.98
N LEU A 319 -1.85 22.73 -10.45
CA LEU A 319 -1.84 21.48 -11.21
C LEU A 319 -2.83 21.57 -12.38
N ASP A 320 -2.33 21.34 -13.59
CA ASP A 320 -3.14 21.37 -14.82
C ASP A 320 -4.29 20.34 -14.75
N PRO A 321 -5.52 20.71 -15.17
CA PRO A 321 -6.68 19.80 -15.13
C PRO A 321 -6.48 18.49 -15.90
N LEU A 322 -5.79 18.49 -17.05
CA LEU A 322 -5.49 17.25 -17.78
C LEU A 322 -4.50 16.37 -17.05
N SER A 323 -3.51 16.97 -16.37
CA SER A 323 -2.62 16.25 -15.49
C SER A 323 -3.37 15.61 -14.32
N MET A 324 -4.33 16.31 -13.70
CA MET A 324 -5.21 15.70 -12.67
C MET A 324 -5.96 14.49 -13.20
N ILE A 325 -6.53 14.55 -14.39
CA ILE A 325 -7.27 13.44 -15.01
C ILE A 325 -6.32 12.27 -15.27
N ARG A 326 -5.15 12.54 -15.88
CA ARG A 326 -4.13 11.51 -16.14
C ARG A 326 -3.66 10.83 -14.87
N LEU A 327 -3.28 11.58 -13.85
CA LEU A 327 -2.84 11.06 -12.58
C LEU A 327 -3.91 10.21 -11.91
N TYR A 328 -5.15 10.70 -11.88
CA TYR A 328 -6.25 9.96 -11.26
C TYR A 328 -6.53 8.62 -11.98
N SER A 329 -6.27 8.53 -13.28
CA SER A 329 -6.39 7.26 -14.02
C SER A 329 -5.42 6.19 -13.52
N TYR A 330 -4.30 6.57 -12.90
CA TYR A 330 -3.32 5.64 -12.33
C TYR A 330 -3.71 5.15 -10.92
N ARG A 331 -4.69 5.78 -10.24
CA ARG A 331 -5.11 5.36 -8.90
C ARG A 331 -5.45 3.86 -8.82
N PHE A 332 -6.07 3.33 -9.87
CA PHE A 332 -6.41 1.92 -9.95
C PHE A 332 -5.20 0.97 -9.81
N ARG A 333 -3.97 1.43 -10.02
CA ARG A 333 -2.77 0.60 -9.93
C ARG A 333 -2.53 0.02 -8.53
N ILE A 334 -2.98 0.69 -7.46
CA ILE A 334 -2.86 0.15 -6.11
C ILE A 334 -3.77 -1.07 -5.90
N GLU A 335 -4.95 -1.09 -6.53
CA GLU A 335 -5.86 -2.25 -6.48
C GLU A 335 -5.23 -3.47 -7.19
N CYS A 336 -4.53 -3.24 -8.32
CA CYS A 336 -3.74 -4.27 -8.96
C CYS A 336 -2.64 -4.79 -8.01
N THR A 337 -1.93 -3.90 -7.32
CA THR A 337 -0.90 -4.28 -6.35
C THR A 337 -1.48 -5.09 -5.18
N PHE A 338 -2.64 -4.71 -4.65
CA PHE A 338 -3.32 -5.51 -3.61
C PHE A 338 -3.73 -6.89 -4.12
N ARG A 339 -4.18 -6.99 -5.37
CA ARG A 339 -4.48 -8.27 -5.99
C ARG A 339 -3.23 -9.15 -6.09
N GLU A 340 -2.13 -8.62 -6.59
CA GLU A 340 -0.87 -9.37 -6.72
C GLU A 340 -0.32 -9.77 -5.33
N LEU A 341 -0.38 -8.89 -4.34
CA LEU A 341 -0.04 -9.21 -2.95
C LEU A 341 -0.89 -10.35 -2.38
N LYS A 342 -2.19 -10.40 -2.69
CA LYS A 342 -3.08 -11.49 -2.28
C LYS A 342 -2.77 -12.78 -3.01
N GLN A 343 -2.58 -12.72 -4.31
CA GLN A 343 -2.55 -13.89 -5.20
C GLN A 343 -1.15 -14.48 -5.35
N GLN A 344 -0.11 -13.67 -5.32
CA GLN A 344 1.26 -14.10 -5.59
C GLN A 344 2.07 -14.28 -4.29
N THR A 345 2.19 -13.25 -3.46
CA THR A 345 2.99 -13.36 -2.23
C THR A 345 2.21 -13.92 -1.05
N GLY A 346 0.88 -14.04 -1.13
CA GLY A 346 0.05 -14.46 0.00
C GLY A 346 0.14 -13.52 1.20
N ALA A 347 0.41 -12.23 0.99
CA ALA A 347 0.61 -11.23 2.05
C ALA A 347 -0.49 -11.23 3.11
N PHE A 348 -1.73 -11.46 2.70
CA PHE A 348 -2.87 -11.47 3.60
C PHE A 348 -3.21 -12.85 4.16
N GLY A 349 -2.41 -13.89 3.85
CA GLY A 349 -2.60 -15.28 4.30
C GLY A 349 -2.03 -15.63 5.67
N TYR A 350 -1.52 -14.65 6.42
CA TYR A 350 -0.93 -14.86 7.75
C TYR A 350 -1.97 -15.30 8.80
N HIS A 351 -1.48 -16.02 9.85
CA HIS A 351 -2.25 -16.53 10.97
C HIS A 351 -1.61 -16.17 12.32
N PHE A 352 -1.27 -14.90 12.54
CA PHE A 352 -0.74 -14.45 13.82
C PHE A 352 -1.87 -14.27 14.83
N TRP A 353 -1.78 -14.94 15.98
CA TRP A 353 -2.72 -14.84 17.07
C TRP A 353 -1.99 -14.78 18.42
N SER A 354 -2.67 -14.37 19.47
CA SER A 354 -2.12 -14.31 20.82
C SER A 354 -3.00 -15.05 21.80
N LYS A 355 -2.42 -15.94 22.62
CA LYS A 355 -3.13 -16.58 23.73
C LYS A 355 -3.63 -15.56 24.78
N TYR A 356 -3.00 -14.42 24.85
CA TYR A 356 -3.34 -13.31 25.74
C TYR A 356 -4.49 -12.45 25.24
N MET A 357 -4.83 -12.56 23.95
CA MET A 357 -5.99 -11.87 23.38
C MET A 357 -7.27 -12.54 23.87
N PRO A 358 -8.20 -11.81 24.48
CA PRO A 358 -9.53 -12.34 24.81
C PRO A 358 -10.23 -12.88 23.56
N ARG A 359 -11.04 -13.90 23.72
CA ARG A 359 -11.79 -14.47 22.61
C ARG A 359 -12.80 -13.45 22.10
N LEU A 360 -12.73 -13.09 20.83
CA LEU A 360 -13.66 -12.17 20.19
C LEU A 360 -15.07 -12.79 20.17
N ASP A 361 -16.03 -12.05 20.69
CA ASP A 361 -17.44 -12.36 20.51
C ASP A 361 -17.97 -11.55 19.30
N TYR A 362 -18.36 -12.27 18.26
CA TYR A 362 -18.87 -11.66 17.02
C TYR A 362 -20.31 -11.15 17.15
N TYR A 363 -21.01 -11.56 18.20
CA TYR A 363 -22.39 -11.18 18.51
C TYR A 363 -22.48 -10.18 19.66
N ARG A 364 -21.33 -9.68 20.15
CA ARG A 364 -21.24 -8.72 21.26
C ARG A 364 -22.18 -7.51 21.03
N LYS A 365 -22.93 -7.15 22.05
CA LYS A 365 -23.75 -5.94 22.05
C LYS A 365 -22.87 -4.69 22.15
N LYS A 366 -23.33 -3.57 21.60
CA LYS A 366 -22.57 -2.30 21.64
C LYS A 366 -22.34 -1.77 23.07
N THR A 367 -23.18 -2.16 24.02
CA THR A 367 -23.10 -1.77 25.43
C THR A 367 -22.05 -2.55 26.23
N GLU A 368 -21.52 -3.64 25.69
CA GLU A 368 -20.50 -4.46 26.34
C GLU A 368 -19.11 -3.97 25.97
N PRO A 369 -18.11 -4.01 26.90
CA PRO A 369 -16.75 -3.55 26.63
C PRO A 369 -16.10 -4.33 25.50
N ALA A 370 -15.26 -3.66 24.68
CA ALA A 370 -14.51 -4.33 23.64
C ALA A 370 -13.51 -5.34 24.21
N ALA A 371 -13.13 -6.34 23.42
CA ALA A 371 -12.21 -7.39 23.88
C ALA A 371 -10.88 -6.81 24.37
N LEU A 372 -10.36 -5.77 23.72
CA LEU A 372 -9.10 -5.12 24.10
C LEU A 372 -9.22 -4.29 25.38
N GLU A 373 -10.36 -3.66 25.64
CA GLU A 373 -10.64 -2.92 26.88
C GLU A 373 -10.62 -3.81 28.13
N GLN A 374 -10.90 -5.09 27.97
CA GLN A 374 -10.88 -6.09 29.05
C GLN A 374 -9.45 -6.49 29.49
N VAL A 375 -8.43 -6.16 28.70
CA VAL A 375 -7.03 -6.54 28.97
C VAL A 375 -6.41 -5.56 29.95
N LYS A 376 -6.31 -5.96 31.23
CA LYS A 376 -5.74 -5.11 32.31
C LYS A 376 -4.28 -5.42 32.63
N ASN A 377 -3.80 -6.61 32.31
CA ASN A 377 -2.44 -7.05 32.62
C ASN A 377 -1.43 -6.56 31.59
N ASP A 378 -0.38 -5.85 32.02
CA ASP A 378 0.60 -5.21 31.14
C ASP A 378 1.43 -6.24 30.35
N HIS A 379 1.73 -7.40 30.93
CA HIS A 379 2.38 -8.47 30.18
C HIS A 379 1.49 -8.97 29.03
N ALA A 380 0.18 -9.11 29.26
CA ALA A 380 -0.78 -9.49 28.22
C ALA A 380 -0.87 -8.41 27.13
N ARG A 381 -0.94 -7.13 27.51
CA ARG A 381 -0.91 -5.98 26.60
C ARG A 381 0.34 -6.00 25.70
N MET A 382 1.51 -6.14 26.31
CA MET A 382 2.79 -6.25 25.60
C MET A 382 2.78 -7.41 24.59
N LYS A 383 2.27 -8.60 24.96
CA LYS A 383 2.20 -9.77 24.06
C LYS A 383 1.20 -9.58 22.90
N ILE A 384 0.11 -8.87 23.13
CA ILE A 384 -0.84 -8.51 22.09
C ILE A 384 -0.20 -7.52 21.11
N LEU A 385 0.44 -6.45 21.59
CA LEU A 385 1.17 -5.49 20.74
C LEU A 385 2.32 -6.15 19.96
N GLN A 386 3.01 -7.13 20.57
CA GLN A 386 4.02 -7.92 19.88
C GLN A 386 3.42 -8.71 18.71
N THR A 387 2.19 -9.22 18.84
CA THR A 387 1.47 -9.90 17.76
C THR A 387 1.06 -8.90 16.66
N VAL A 388 0.61 -7.69 17.02
CA VAL A 388 0.33 -6.61 16.06
C VAL A 388 1.58 -6.26 15.25
N ARG A 389 2.72 -6.10 15.94
CA ARG A 389 4.01 -5.84 15.27
C ARG A 389 4.40 -6.98 14.31
N ALA A 390 4.14 -8.24 14.67
CA ALA A 390 4.40 -9.39 13.81
C ALA A 390 3.55 -9.33 12.52
N ILE A 391 2.27 -8.97 12.62
CA ILE A 391 1.39 -8.76 11.45
C ILE A 391 1.96 -7.66 10.56
N GLU A 392 2.30 -6.49 11.10
CA GLU A 392 2.83 -5.37 10.33
C GLU A 392 4.21 -5.68 9.73
N MET A 393 5.05 -6.47 10.43
CA MET A 393 6.34 -6.92 9.88
C MET A 393 6.14 -7.85 8.68
N HIS A 394 5.21 -8.77 8.74
CA HIS A 394 4.87 -9.64 7.60
C HIS A 394 4.38 -8.82 6.40
N MET A 395 3.57 -7.77 6.64
CA MET A 395 3.17 -6.84 5.60
C MET A 395 4.35 -6.07 5.01
N ALA A 396 5.29 -5.61 5.84
CA ALA A 396 6.49 -4.91 5.39
C ALA A 396 7.37 -5.81 4.50
N LEU A 397 7.62 -7.07 4.91
CA LEU A 397 8.33 -8.05 4.08
C LEU A 397 7.63 -8.28 2.74
N SER A 398 6.30 -8.38 2.75
CA SER A 398 5.50 -8.58 1.54
C SER A 398 5.56 -7.36 0.60
N CYS A 399 5.58 -6.13 1.14
CA CYS A 399 5.77 -4.91 0.35
C CYS A 399 7.17 -4.89 -0.30
N ILE A 400 8.22 -5.21 0.45
CA ILE A 400 9.60 -5.26 -0.05
C ILE A 400 9.73 -6.33 -1.14
N ALA A 401 9.20 -7.53 -0.92
CA ALA A 401 9.22 -8.63 -1.88
C ALA A 401 8.48 -8.25 -3.17
N MET A 402 7.23 -7.79 -3.07
CA MET A 402 6.43 -7.42 -4.25
C MET A 402 7.03 -6.22 -4.98
N GLY A 403 7.46 -5.18 -4.28
CA GLY A 403 8.08 -4.02 -4.90
C GLY A 403 9.36 -4.40 -5.65
N THR A 404 10.21 -5.27 -5.08
CA THR A 404 11.41 -5.77 -5.76
C THR A 404 11.06 -6.56 -7.03
N VAL A 405 10.04 -7.41 -6.99
CA VAL A 405 9.54 -8.14 -8.17
C VAL A 405 9.01 -7.18 -9.24
N GLN A 406 8.24 -6.14 -8.85
CA GLN A 406 7.75 -5.13 -9.78
C GLN A 406 8.89 -4.35 -10.44
N CYS A 407 9.90 -3.96 -9.67
CA CYS A 407 11.08 -3.28 -10.24
C CYS A 407 11.82 -4.16 -11.23
N LEU A 408 11.99 -5.46 -10.92
CA LEU A 408 12.58 -6.42 -11.85
C LEU A 408 11.74 -6.55 -13.12
N SER A 409 10.41 -6.63 -13.00
CA SER A 409 9.50 -6.70 -14.15
C SER A 409 9.65 -5.49 -15.07
N LEU A 410 9.70 -4.28 -14.50
CA LEU A 410 9.91 -3.04 -15.27
C LEU A 410 11.28 -3.00 -15.97
N ARG A 411 12.35 -3.45 -15.30
CA ARG A 411 13.74 -3.45 -15.85
C ARG A 411 13.98 -4.51 -16.90
N THR A 412 13.18 -5.56 -16.93
CA THR A 412 13.34 -6.70 -17.87
C THR A 412 12.32 -6.67 -19.01
N GLU A 413 11.52 -5.62 -19.10
CA GLU A 413 10.58 -5.41 -20.19
C GLU A 413 11.29 -5.54 -21.55
N GLY A 414 10.75 -6.37 -22.45
CA GLY A 414 11.34 -6.67 -23.76
C GLY A 414 12.60 -7.56 -23.76
N LYS A 415 13.18 -7.88 -22.57
CA LYS A 415 14.41 -8.70 -22.45
C LYS A 415 14.15 -10.15 -22.05
N LEU A 416 13.06 -10.43 -21.34
CA LEU A 416 12.65 -11.78 -21.00
C LEU A 416 11.76 -12.35 -22.11
N ARG A 417 12.17 -13.49 -22.66
CA ARG A 417 11.36 -14.26 -23.62
C ARG A 417 10.22 -14.94 -22.83
N THR A 418 9.04 -14.33 -22.89
CA THR A 418 7.82 -14.84 -22.23
C THR A 418 7.36 -16.18 -22.82
N GLU A 419 7.82 -16.56 -24.02
CA GLU A 419 7.60 -17.86 -24.68
C GLU A 419 8.08 -19.07 -23.85
N GLN A 420 9.05 -18.85 -22.96
CA GLN A 420 9.53 -19.90 -22.04
C GLN A 420 8.62 -20.14 -20.83
N ILE A 421 7.60 -19.28 -20.64
CA ILE A 421 6.65 -19.38 -19.54
C ILE A 421 5.36 -20.03 -20.08
N ARG A 422 5.45 -21.30 -20.47
CA ARG A 422 4.29 -22.10 -20.90
C ARG A 422 3.23 -22.15 -19.78
N TYR A 423 1.96 -22.17 -20.19
CA TYR A 423 0.77 -22.32 -19.33
C TYR A 423 0.41 -21.10 -18.48
N GLN A 424 1.01 -19.95 -18.70
CA GLN A 424 0.44 -18.70 -18.17
C GLN A 424 -0.57 -18.12 -19.16
N ARG A 425 -1.68 -17.60 -18.60
CA ARG A 425 -2.71 -16.91 -19.40
C ARG A 425 -2.06 -15.77 -20.18
N THR A 426 -2.40 -15.71 -21.46
CA THR A 426 -2.08 -14.70 -22.47
C THR A 426 -0.92 -13.77 -22.12
N PRO A 427 0.28 -13.98 -22.64
CA PRO A 427 1.40 -13.07 -22.43
C PRO A 427 1.00 -11.69 -22.99
N SER A 428 1.00 -10.69 -22.14
CA SER A 428 0.87 -9.30 -22.58
C SER A 428 2.08 -9.00 -23.45
N LYS A 429 1.85 -8.55 -24.67
CA LYS A 429 2.92 -8.23 -25.66
C LYS A 429 4.01 -7.35 -25.00
N GLY A 430 5.20 -7.90 -24.79
CA GLY A 430 6.39 -7.22 -24.30
C GLY A 430 6.46 -6.93 -22.79
N LYS A 431 5.37 -7.12 -22.03
CA LYS A 431 5.33 -6.85 -20.58
C LYS A 431 5.49 -8.13 -19.77
N VAL A 432 6.35 -8.08 -18.75
CA VAL A 432 6.51 -9.15 -17.79
C VAL A 432 5.64 -8.86 -16.58
N SER A 433 4.63 -9.71 -16.30
CA SER A 433 3.82 -9.56 -15.08
C SER A 433 4.61 -10.00 -13.84
N GLU A 434 4.19 -9.56 -12.66
CA GLU A 434 4.77 -9.95 -11.37
C GLU A 434 4.75 -11.48 -11.19
N GLY A 435 3.62 -12.13 -11.53
CA GLY A 435 3.49 -13.58 -11.48
C GLY A 435 4.46 -14.29 -12.42
N ALA A 436 4.67 -13.77 -13.65
CA ALA A 436 5.66 -14.30 -14.60
C ALA A 436 7.09 -14.15 -14.07
N MET A 437 7.41 -13.00 -13.47
CA MET A 437 8.72 -12.75 -12.86
C MET A 437 8.97 -13.68 -11.68
N MET A 438 8.01 -13.85 -10.77
CA MET A 438 8.13 -14.77 -9.64
C MET A 438 8.29 -16.21 -10.10
N HIS A 439 7.54 -16.64 -11.12
CA HIS A 439 7.71 -17.97 -11.71
C HIS A 439 9.11 -18.15 -12.30
N TYR A 440 9.61 -17.16 -13.03
CA TYR A 440 10.95 -17.17 -13.60
C TYR A 440 12.04 -17.26 -12.51
N LEU A 441 11.93 -16.45 -11.46
CA LEU A 441 12.84 -16.48 -10.31
C LEU A 441 12.84 -17.87 -9.64
N ARG A 442 11.67 -18.43 -9.36
CA ARG A 442 11.51 -19.76 -8.75
C ARG A 442 12.18 -20.86 -9.59
N LYS A 443 11.94 -20.85 -10.90
CA LYS A 443 12.50 -21.84 -11.82
C LYS A 443 14.03 -21.79 -11.89
N HIS A 444 14.63 -20.64 -11.66
CA HIS A 444 16.06 -20.41 -11.90
C HIS A 444 16.88 -20.07 -10.66
N ILE A 445 16.28 -20.07 -9.45
CA ILE A 445 16.95 -19.61 -8.23
C ILE A 445 18.25 -20.34 -7.95
N PHE A 446 18.25 -21.67 -7.96
CA PHE A 446 19.44 -22.46 -7.67
C PHE A 446 20.53 -22.30 -8.75
N ARG A 447 20.13 -22.14 -10.02
CA ARG A 447 21.07 -21.80 -11.09
C ARG A 447 21.70 -20.44 -10.86
N PHE A 448 20.92 -19.44 -10.47
CA PHE A 448 21.44 -18.10 -10.15
C PHE A 448 22.40 -18.14 -8.97
N MET A 449 22.09 -18.91 -7.93
CA MET A 449 22.98 -19.12 -6.79
C MET A 449 24.30 -19.75 -7.21
N GLY A 450 24.27 -20.82 -8.01
CA GLY A 450 25.46 -21.48 -8.52
C GLY A 450 26.35 -20.57 -9.40
N GLN A 451 25.72 -19.67 -10.18
CA GLN A 451 26.44 -18.69 -11.01
C GLN A 451 26.98 -17.49 -10.19
N ASN A 452 26.49 -17.29 -8.98
CA ASN A 452 26.83 -16.14 -8.13
C ASN A 452 27.15 -16.58 -6.68
N PRO A 453 28.15 -17.44 -6.46
CA PRO A 453 28.45 -17.99 -5.12
C PRO A 453 28.97 -16.92 -4.15
N ALA A 454 29.56 -15.84 -4.68
CA ALA A 454 30.08 -14.74 -3.87
C ALA A 454 29.01 -13.79 -3.31
N LEU A 455 27.78 -13.81 -3.85
CA LEU A 455 26.72 -12.97 -3.35
C LEU A 455 26.32 -13.34 -1.93
N ARG A 456 25.97 -12.31 -1.17
CA ARG A 456 25.62 -12.47 0.23
C ARG A 456 24.40 -13.36 0.44
N ILE A 457 23.34 -13.15 -0.36
CA ILE A 457 22.13 -13.97 -0.27
C ILE A 457 22.42 -15.44 -0.60
N THR A 458 23.30 -15.73 -1.56
CA THR A 458 23.71 -17.11 -1.88
C THR A 458 24.31 -17.78 -0.65
N ARG A 459 25.31 -17.16 -0.03
CA ARG A 459 25.98 -17.71 1.17
C ARG A 459 25.02 -17.94 2.31
N LEU A 460 24.14 -16.95 2.59
CA LEU A 460 23.16 -17.04 3.68
C LEU A 460 22.19 -18.22 3.49
N ILE A 461 21.80 -18.52 2.26
CA ILE A 461 20.89 -19.64 1.96
C ILE A 461 21.64 -20.95 2.07
N GLN A 462 22.82 -21.05 1.44
CA GLN A 462 23.64 -22.29 1.46
C GLN A 462 24.01 -22.74 2.89
N GLU A 463 24.32 -21.81 3.80
CA GLU A 463 24.57 -22.12 5.21
C GLU A 463 23.36 -22.77 5.92
N MET A 464 22.14 -22.59 5.39
CA MET A 464 20.91 -23.06 6.00
C MET A 464 20.22 -24.17 5.22
N GLN A 465 20.75 -24.53 4.05
CA GLN A 465 20.27 -25.66 3.28
C GLN A 465 20.61 -26.99 3.96
N GLU A 466 19.74 -27.94 3.80
CA GLU A 466 20.02 -29.33 4.15
C GLU A 466 21.14 -29.85 3.25
N GLN A 467 22.23 -30.29 3.84
CA GLN A 467 23.22 -31.08 3.11
C GLN A 467 22.56 -32.43 2.82
N SER A 468 22.15 -32.65 1.58
CA SER A 468 21.77 -34.00 1.17
C SER A 468 23.06 -34.81 1.20
N GLU A 469 23.26 -35.62 2.22
CA GLU A 469 24.08 -36.81 2.09
C GLU A 469 23.37 -37.68 1.04
N ILE A 470 23.80 -37.56 -0.20
CA ILE A 470 23.46 -38.57 -1.21
C ILE A 470 24.10 -39.86 -0.69
N CYS A 471 23.28 -40.78 -0.25
CA CYS A 471 23.75 -42.09 0.10
C CYS A 471 24.26 -42.70 -1.21
N GLU A 472 25.58 -42.64 -1.41
CA GLU A 472 26.25 -43.20 -2.62
C GLU A 472 25.88 -44.66 -2.86
N ASP A 473 25.46 -45.38 -1.82
CA ASP A 473 24.98 -46.75 -1.86
C ASP A 473 23.66 -46.91 -2.63
N LEU A 474 22.85 -45.86 -2.82
CA LEU A 474 21.63 -45.91 -3.63
C LEU A 474 21.85 -45.67 -5.12
N LEU A 475 23.03 -45.19 -5.51
CA LEU A 475 23.41 -45.04 -6.93
C LEU A 475 24.20 -46.24 -7.48
N ALA A 476 24.58 -47.16 -6.62
CA ALA A 476 25.32 -48.36 -6.98
C ALA A 476 24.43 -49.62 -7.18
N SER A 477 23.11 -49.49 -7.01
CA SER A 477 22.11 -50.50 -7.31
C SER A 477 21.32 -50.08 -8.57
#